data_7a5e302c9a91f3ef02dcd60fe86a54f9
#
_entry.id   7a5e302c9a91f3ef02dcd60fe86a54f9
#
_cell.length_a   1.000
_cell.length_b   1.000
_cell.length_c   1.000
_cell.angle_alpha   90.00
_cell.angle_beta   90.00
_cell.angle_gamma   90.00
#
_symmetry.space_group_name_H-M   'P 1'
#
loop_
_entity.id
_entity.type
_entity.pdbx_description
1 polymer ?
#
loop_
_entity_poly.entity_id
_entity_poly.type
_entity_poly.pdbx_seq_one_letter_code
_entity_poly.pdbx_strand_id
1 'polypeptide(L)'
;MQEPAFRVGEWLVTPADNTISRDGRQKTLEPRLIDMLCYFARHPDVVLSRDELIDNVWKRNIVTNHVVTQCISELRKYLKDGDSDSPEYIITVPKRGYKLATSVIWCE
;
A
#
# COMPACT_ATOMS: atom_id res chain seq x y z
N MET A 1 17.63 6.81 -1.14
CA MET A 1 16.80 8.01 -1.05
C MET A 1 15.42 7.62 -0.59
N GLN A 2 14.88 8.32 0.40
CA GLN A 2 13.56 8.02 0.94
C GLN A 2 12.47 8.61 0.07
N GLU A 3 11.36 7.91 -0.03
CA GLU A 3 10.18 8.47 -0.66
C GLU A 3 9.65 9.62 0.20
N PRO A 4 9.13 10.68 -0.41
CA PRO A 4 8.48 11.73 0.38
C PRO A 4 7.19 11.19 1.01
N ALA A 5 6.71 11.89 2.04
CA ALA A 5 5.44 11.55 2.64
C ALA A 5 4.31 11.82 1.64
N PHE A 6 3.22 11.10 1.80
CA PHE A 6 2.06 11.29 0.92
C PHE A 6 0.78 10.94 1.68
N ARG A 7 -0.32 11.47 1.17
CA ARG A 7 -1.64 11.13 1.69
C ARG A 7 -2.35 10.18 0.75
N VAL A 8 -2.92 9.14 1.31
CA VAL A 8 -3.80 8.23 0.60
C VAL A 8 -5.12 8.19 1.36
N GLY A 9 -6.14 8.81 0.77
CA GLY A 9 -7.38 9.02 1.50
C GLY A 9 -7.14 9.83 2.75
N GLU A 10 -7.52 9.29 3.91
CA GLU A 10 -7.35 9.96 5.20
C GLU A 10 -6.02 9.64 5.88
N TRP A 11 -5.23 8.75 5.29
CA TRP A 11 -3.96 8.32 5.88
C TRP A 11 -2.81 9.17 5.39
N LEU A 12 -1.96 9.57 6.33
CA LEU A 12 -0.67 10.15 6.00
C LEU A 12 0.36 9.03 6.10
N VAL A 13 1.07 8.79 5.02
CA VAL A 13 2.10 7.76 4.96
C VAL A 13 3.46 8.43 5.02
N THR A 14 4.29 8.00 5.97
CA THR A 14 5.64 8.55 6.15
C THR A 14 6.65 7.41 5.96
N PRO A 15 7.12 7.21 4.73
CA PRO A 15 8.03 6.08 4.43
C PRO A 15 9.33 6.11 5.21
N ALA A 16 9.84 7.29 5.51
CA ALA A 16 11.09 7.42 6.27
C ALA A 16 11.03 6.72 7.63
N ASP A 17 9.84 6.69 8.24
CA ASP A 17 9.63 6.09 9.55
C ASP A 17 8.86 4.77 9.47
N ASN A 18 8.47 4.33 8.29
CA ASN A 18 7.61 3.17 8.08
C ASN A 18 6.28 3.30 8.83
N THR A 19 5.72 4.50 8.86
CA THR A 19 4.49 4.76 9.61
C THR A 19 3.35 5.24 8.74
N ILE A 20 2.14 4.99 9.23
CA ILE A 20 0.93 5.61 8.70
C ILE A 20 0.20 6.25 9.88
N SER A 21 -0.47 7.36 9.63
CA SER A 21 -1.21 8.04 10.70
C SER A 21 -2.53 8.59 10.20
N ARG A 22 -3.51 8.60 11.11
CA ARG A 22 -4.86 9.12 10.84
C ARG A 22 -5.50 9.49 12.18
N ASP A 23 -6.07 10.69 12.23
CA ASP A 23 -6.79 11.16 13.42
C ASP A 23 -5.98 11.05 14.71
N GLY A 24 -4.69 11.40 14.63
CA GLY A 24 -3.81 11.36 15.80
C GLY A 24 -3.32 9.97 16.17
N ARG A 25 -3.72 8.94 15.45
CA ARG A 25 -3.28 7.56 15.68
C ARG A 25 -2.21 7.21 14.67
N GLN A 26 -1.13 6.63 15.15
CA GLN A 26 0.02 6.28 14.32
C GLN A 26 0.31 4.79 14.45
N LYS A 27 0.62 4.17 13.33
CA LYS A 27 0.99 2.75 13.30
C LYS A 27 2.29 2.59 12.53
N THR A 28 3.14 1.70 13.02
CA THR A 28 4.38 1.34 12.33
C THR A 28 4.12 0.03 11.58
N LEU A 29 4.42 0.03 10.30
CA LEU A 29 4.25 -1.13 9.45
C LEU A 29 5.61 -1.74 9.11
N GLU A 30 5.61 -3.00 8.72
CA GLU A 30 6.84 -3.59 8.20
C GLU A 30 7.27 -2.85 6.94
N PRO A 31 8.58 -2.70 6.72
CA PRO A 31 9.09 -1.96 5.56
C PRO A 31 8.50 -2.45 4.22
N ARG A 32 8.28 -3.74 4.10
CA ARG A 32 7.74 -4.30 2.85
C ARG A 32 6.32 -3.80 2.56
N LEU A 33 5.51 -3.64 3.59
CA LEU A 33 4.17 -3.10 3.44
C LEU A 33 4.22 -1.63 3.00
N ILE A 34 5.15 -0.87 3.58
CA ILE A 34 5.35 0.52 3.17
C ILE A 34 5.84 0.60 1.73
N ASP A 35 6.78 -0.27 1.34
CA ASP A 35 7.28 -0.32 -0.03
C ASP A 35 6.16 -0.60 -1.02
N MET A 36 5.28 -1.53 -0.68
CA MET A 36 4.13 -1.86 -1.52
C MET A 36 3.18 -0.67 -1.64
N LEU A 37 2.91 -0.01 -0.52
CA LEU A 37 2.03 1.15 -0.52
C LEU A 37 2.62 2.30 -1.34
N CYS A 38 3.93 2.51 -1.25
CA CYS A 38 4.62 3.52 -2.07
C CYS A 38 4.50 3.19 -3.55
N TYR A 39 4.64 1.92 -3.90
CA TYR A 39 4.53 1.51 -5.30
C TYR A 39 3.12 1.78 -5.85
N PHE A 40 2.10 1.43 -5.07
CA PHE A 40 0.71 1.75 -5.44
C PHE A 40 0.51 3.26 -5.56
N ALA A 41 1.09 4.04 -4.66
CA ALA A 41 0.92 5.49 -4.67
C ALA A 41 1.56 6.15 -5.89
N ARG A 42 2.62 5.55 -6.43
CA ARG A 42 3.23 6.04 -7.67
C ARG A 42 2.42 5.68 -8.90
N HIS A 43 1.49 4.73 -8.77
CA HIS A 43 0.65 4.27 -9.88
C HIS A 43 -0.82 4.26 -9.45
N PRO A 44 -1.38 5.44 -9.06
CA PRO A 44 -2.75 5.46 -8.56
C PRO A 44 -3.74 5.10 -9.66
N ASP A 45 -4.75 4.34 -9.29
CA ASP A 45 -5.83 3.93 -10.19
C ASP A 45 -5.37 3.10 -11.40
N VAL A 46 -4.18 2.48 -11.28
CA VAL A 46 -3.63 1.61 -12.32
C VAL A 46 -3.64 0.17 -11.79
N VAL A 47 -4.10 -0.77 -12.60
CA VAL A 47 -4.08 -2.18 -12.24
C VAL A 47 -2.65 -2.69 -12.28
N LEU A 48 -2.18 -3.22 -11.17
CA LEU A 48 -0.83 -3.77 -11.05
C LEU A 48 -0.95 -5.28 -10.86
N SER A 49 -0.29 -6.05 -11.72
CA SER A 49 -0.32 -7.50 -11.62
C SER A 49 0.53 -7.97 -10.43
N ARG A 50 0.31 -9.21 -9.99
CA ARG A 50 1.14 -9.78 -8.94
C ARG A 50 2.60 -9.85 -9.37
N ASP A 51 2.84 -10.17 -10.63
CA ASP A 51 4.20 -10.22 -11.16
C ASP A 51 4.89 -8.86 -11.10
N GLU A 52 4.17 -7.79 -11.45
CA GLU A 52 4.70 -6.43 -11.33
C GLU A 52 5.04 -6.08 -9.88
N LEU A 53 4.17 -6.47 -8.96
CA LEU A 53 4.41 -6.21 -7.54
C LEU A 53 5.63 -6.98 -7.04
N ILE A 54 5.76 -8.23 -7.45
CA ILE A 54 6.92 -9.05 -7.08
C ILE A 54 8.19 -8.40 -7.61
N ASP A 55 8.20 -8.02 -8.88
CA ASP A 55 9.40 -7.46 -9.53
C ASP A 55 9.83 -6.13 -8.91
N ASN A 56 8.88 -5.31 -8.50
CA ASN A 56 9.16 -3.95 -8.07
C ASN A 56 9.20 -3.74 -6.56
N VAL A 57 8.53 -4.60 -5.81
CA VAL A 57 8.51 -4.50 -4.34
C VAL A 57 9.51 -5.47 -3.73
N TRP A 58 9.55 -6.70 -4.19
CA TRP A 58 10.49 -7.71 -3.69
C TRP A 58 11.79 -7.76 -4.47
N LYS A 59 11.82 -7.14 -5.63
CA LYS A 59 12.99 -6.98 -6.48
C LYS A 59 13.68 -8.30 -6.77
N ARG A 60 14.83 -8.57 -6.14
CA ARG A 60 15.62 -9.77 -6.43
C ARG A 60 15.20 -10.99 -5.65
N ASN A 61 14.24 -10.85 -4.76
CA ASN A 61 13.78 -11.97 -3.95
C ASN A 61 12.75 -12.79 -4.71
N ILE A 62 12.83 -14.09 -4.55
CA ILE A 62 11.84 -14.99 -5.12
C ILE A 62 10.74 -15.19 -4.08
N VAL A 63 9.53 -14.80 -4.43
CA VAL A 63 8.38 -14.96 -3.54
C VAL A 63 7.22 -15.57 -4.32
N THR A 64 6.31 -16.19 -3.59
CA THR A 64 5.13 -16.80 -4.20
C THR A 64 4.00 -15.79 -4.30
N ASN A 65 3.01 -16.10 -5.14
CA ASN A 65 1.81 -15.30 -5.22
C ASN A 65 1.08 -15.23 -3.87
N HIS A 66 1.21 -16.27 -3.06
CA HIS A 66 0.62 -16.30 -1.71
C HIS A 66 1.19 -15.19 -0.82
N VAL A 67 2.50 -14.96 -0.91
CA VAL A 67 3.14 -13.90 -0.13
C VAL A 67 2.58 -12.53 -0.52
N VAL A 68 2.40 -12.30 -1.82
CA VAL A 68 1.82 -11.04 -2.31
C VAL A 68 0.40 -10.87 -1.77
N THR A 69 -0.42 -11.92 -1.88
CA THR A 69 -1.80 -11.89 -1.41
C THR A 69 -1.86 -11.60 0.09
N GLN A 70 -0.96 -12.21 0.86
CA GLN A 70 -0.89 -12.02 2.30
C GLN A 70 -0.52 -10.58 2.65
N CYS A 71 0.45 -10.00 1.95
CA CYS A 71 0.84 -8.60 2.15
C CYS A 71 -0.31 -7.65 1.83
N ILE A 72 -1.05 -7.92 0.76
CA ILE A 72 -2.23 -7.12 0.41
C ILE A 72 -3.26 -7.18 1.54
N SER A 73 -3.52 -8.38 2.07
CA SER A 73 -4.48 -8.56 3.17
C SER A 73 -4.06 -7.78 4.41
N GLU A 74 -2.79 -7.84 4.77
CA GLU A 74 -2.28 -7.12 5.93
C GLU A 74 -2.37 -5.61 5.73
N LEU A 75 -1.99 -5.13 4.55
CA LEU A 75 -2.05 -3.72 4.24
C LEU A 75 -3.49 -3.20 4.31
N ARG A 76 -4.43 -3.97 3.79
CA ARG A 76 -5.85 -3.63 3.88
C ARG A 76 -6.32 -3.51 5.31
N LYS A 77 -5.88 -4.41 6.18
CA LYS A 77 -6.26 -4.36 7.61
C LYS A 77 -5.75 -3.09 8.27
N TYR A 78 -4.50 -2.72 8.01
CA TYR A 78 -3.94 -1.50 8.57
C TYR A 78 -4.70 -0.26 8.09
N LEU A 79 -4.97 -0.18 6.80
CA LEU A 79 -5.65 0.98 6.23
C LEU A 79 -7.11 1.08 6.69
N LYS A 80 -7.74 -0.04 6.92
CA LYS A 80 -9.12 -0.07 7.41
C LYS A 80 -9.20 0.25 8.90
N ASP A 81 -8.20 -0.18 9.66
CA ASP A 81 -8.07 0.11 11.10
C ASP A 81 -9.34 -0.21 11.91
N GLY A 82 -9.98 -1.33 11.57
CA GLY A 82 -11.20 -1.75 12.27
C GLY A 82 -12.44 -0.95 11.95
N ASP A 83 -12.34 0.02 11.05
CA ASP A 83 -13.48 0.87 10.67
C ASP A 83 -14.23 0.22 9.51
N SER A 84 -15.37 -0.37 9.80
CA SER A 84 -16.17 -1.05 8.79
C SER A 84 -16.76 -0.10 7.75
N ASP A 85 -16.83 1.20 8.05
CA ASP A 85 -17.32 2.20 7.12
C ASP A 85 -16.22 2.80 6.25
N SER A 86 -14.96 2.43 6.51
CA SER A 86 -13.83 2.93 5.74
C SER A 86 -13.90 2.38 4.31
N PRO A 87 -13.60 3.21 3.31
CA PRO A 87 -13.61 2.72 1.93
C PRO A 87 -12.48 1.72 1.69
N GLU A 88 -12.65 0.90 0.67
CA GLU A 88 -11.64 -0.04 0.24
C GLU A 88 -10.56 0.74 -0.52
N TYR A 89 -9.37 0.85 0.07
CA TYR A 89 -8.27 1.58 -0.59
C TYR A 89 -7.62 0.78 -1.70
N ILE A 90 -7.44 -0.52 -1.48
CA ILE A 90 -6.83 -1.40 -2.47
C ILE A 90 -7.86 -2.42 -2.88
N ILE A 91 -8.24 -2.42 -4.15
CA ILE A 91 -9.26 -3.34 -4.65
C ILE A 91 -8.60 -4.44 -5.48
N THR A 92 -9.23 -5.60 -5.47
CA THR A 92 -8.83 -6.73 -6.30
C THR A 92 -9.52 -6.59 -7.67
N VAL A 93 -8.73 -6.67 -8.74
CA VAL A 93 -9.28 -6.73 -10.09
C VAL A 93 -9.13 -8.19 -10.51
N PRO A 94 -10.24 -8.95 -10.58
CA PRO A 94 -10.16 -10.40 -10.82
C PRO A 94 -9.35 -10.74 -12.07
N LYS A 95 -8.42 -11.69 -11.92
CA LYS A 95 -7.54 -12.19 -12.99
C LYS A 95 -6.54 -11.17 -13.53
N ARG A 96 -6.50 -9.96 -12.96
CA ARG A 96 -5.61 -8.89 -13.43
C ARG A 96 -4.61 -8.45 -12.37
N GLY A 97 -5.05 -8.33 -11.12
CA GLY A 97 -4.19 -7.89 -10.05
C GLY A 97 -4.93 -7.00 -9.06
N TYR A 98 -4.28 -5.91 -8.68
CA TYR A 98 -4.79 -5.00 -7.65
C TYR A 98 -4.60 -3.56 -8.11
N LYS A 99 -5.40 -2.65 -7.56
CA LYS A 99 -5.17 -1.23 -7.81
C LYS A 99 -5.54 -0.40 -6.59
N LEU A 100 -4.87 0.73 -6.46
CA LEU A 100 -5.17 1.71 -5.42
C LEU A 100 -6.29 2.61 -5.95
N ALA A 101 -7.46 2.50 -5.34
CA ALA A 101 -8.68 3.16 -5.82
C ALA A 101 -8.97 4.47 -5.09
N THR A 102 -7.93 5.11 -4.55
CA THR A 102 -8.07 6.31 -3.73
C THR A 102 -7.08 7.37 -4.21
N SER A 103 -7.47 8.62 -4.07
CA SER A 103 -6.60 9.75 -4.43
C SER A 103 -5.31 9.75 -3.61
N VAL A 104 -4.23 10.12 -4.26
CA VAL A 104 -2.92 10.25 -3.63
C VAL A 104 -2.46 11.70 -3.77
N ILE A 105 -2.03 12.28 -2.66
CA ILE A 105 -1.48 13.63 -2.65
C ILE A 105 -0.08 13.56 -2.05
N TRP A 106 0.93 13.89 -2.85
CA TRP A 106 2.30 13.85 -2.39
C TRP A 106 2.64 15.12 -1.63
N CYS A 107 3.31 14.95 -0.49
CA CYS A 107 3.82 16.06 0.31
C CYS A 107 5.26 16.34 -0.12
N GLU A 108 5.57 17.58 -0.34
CA GLU A 108 6.92 17.97 -0.73
C GLU A 108 7.62 18.73 0.38
#